data_537d73cc594b3a5fa338a5bef9cc087b
#
_entry.id   537d73cc594b3a5fa338a5bef9cc087b
#
_cell.length_a   1.000
_cell.length_b   1.000
_cell.length_c   1.000
_cell.angle_alpha   90.00
_cell.angle_beta   90.00
_cell.angle_gamma   90.00
#
_symmetry.space_group_name_H-M   'P 1'
#
loop_
_entity.id
_entity.type
_entity.pdbx_description
1 polymer ?
#
loop_
_entity_poly.entity_id
_entity_poly.type
_entity_poly.pdbx_seq_one_letter_code
_entity_poly.pdbx_strand_id
1 'polypeptide(L)'
;IVDIGPGAGVHGGELVAQGTVEDICKAPRSITGLYLSRKKQIEVPEKRRKGNGHCIEILGATQNNLKNINVKIPLGVMTCVTGISGSGKSSLINEILYKRLAGDLNGARIKSGAHKDMLGLEYVDKVIGIDQSPIGRTPRSNPATYTGVFTDIRNVFAQTQEAKLRGYDAGRFSFNVKGGRCEACEGQGVKTLEMSFLPDVKVHCDVCDSMRFNDETLEVKWKGKSIGEVLKMEVDEAVEFFASVPSILHPLKLMQDVGLGYLTLGQPSPTLSGGEAQRIKLVTELSKVKDDIRKGGRKLPETVYVLDEPTVGLHMADVDKLIKVLHRLVDAGNTVIVIEHN
;
A
#
# COMPACT_ATOMS: atom_id res chain seq x y z
N ILE A 1 -3.90 -30.00 7.39
CA ILE A 1 -4.12 -28.55 7.12
C ILE A 1 -4.99 -28.00 8.22
N VAL A 2 -4.71 -26.79 8.66
CA VAL A 2 -5.54 -26.01 9.58
C VAL A 2 -5.88 -24.71 8.86
N ASP A 3 -7.17 -24.45 8.68
CA ASP A 3 -7.68 -23.25 7.99
C ASP A 3 -8.31 -22.30 9.00
N ILE A 4 -7.74 -21.11 9.12
CA ILE A 4 -8.18 -20.06 10.02
C ILE A 4 -8.85 -18.96 9.21
N GLY A 5 -9.99 -18.49 9.64
CA GLY A 5 -10.77 -17.47 8.94
C GLY A 5 -12.07 -17.16 9.69
N PRO A 6 -13.19 -16.94 8.96
CA PRO A 6 -13.32 -16.90 7.49
C PRO A 6 -12.79 -15.61 6.86
N GLY A 7 -12.68 -14.52 7.62
CA GLY A 7 -12.18 -13.22 7.16
C GLY A 7 -10.86 -12.83 7.81
N ALA A 8 -10.56 -11.53 7.79
CA ALA A 8 -9.40 -10.92 8.44
C ALA A 8 -9.84 -10.03 9.60
N GLY A 9 -8.91 -9.64 10.49
CA GLY A 9 -9.19 -8.79 11.64
C GLY A 9 -10.27 -9.36 12.56
N VAL A 10 -11.22 -8.54 12.94
CA VAL A 10 -12.34 -8.93 13.83
C VAL A 10 -13.25 -10.01 13.21
N HIS A 11 -13.21 -10.21 11.91
CA HIS A 11 -13.97 -11.24 11.18
C HIS A 11 -13.19 -12.54 10.97
N GLY A 12 -12.01 -12.65 11.54
CA GLY A 12 -11.13 -13.83 11.50
C GLY A 12 -11.01 -14.53 12.84
N GLY A 13 -9.95 -15.34 12.99
CA GLY A 13 -9.60 -15.97 14.25
C GLY A 13 -10.40 -17.23 14.59
N GLU A 14 -11.30 -17.70 13.71
CA GLU A 14 -12.05 -18.93 13.89
C GLU A 14 -11.35 -20.11 13.21
N LEU A 15 -11.44 -21.29 13.81
CA LEU A 15 -11.10 -22.54 13.14
C LEU A 15 -12.20 -22.87 12.13
N VAL A 16 -11.95 -22.65 10.84
CA VAL A 16 -12.93 -22.86 9.76
C VAL A 16 -12.98 -24.32 9.34
N ALA A 17 -11.81 -24.95 9.21
CA ALA A 17 -11.67 -26.34 8.86
C ALA A 17 -10.33 -26.91 9.33
N GLN A 18 -10.27 -28.24 9.53
CA GLN A 18 -9.07 -28.96 9.90
C GLN A 18 -9.12 -30.35 9.28
N GLY A 19 -7.99 -30.83 8.74
CA GLY A 19 -7.88 -32.17 8.20
C GLY A 19 -7.03 -32.26 6.94
N THR A 20 -7.40 -33.15 6.05
CA THR A 20 -6.78 -33.35 4.73
C THR A 20 -7.18 -32.24 3.74
N VAL A 21 -6.60 -32.24 2.55
CA VAL A 21 -7.01 -31.34 1.46
C VAL A 21 -8.50 -31.53 1.10
N GLU A 22 -8.97 -32.80 1.10
CA GLU A 22 -10.38 -33.10 0.81
C GLU A 22 -11.32 -32.54 1.86
N ASP A 23 -10.95 -32.58 3.14
CA ASP A 23 -11.75 -32.03 4.24
C ASP A 23 -11.87 -30.50 4.09
N ILE A 24 -10.78 -29.82 3.75
CA ILE A 24 -10.78 -28.36 3.50
C ILE A 24 -11.66 -28.02 2.29
N CYS A 25 -11.57 -28.79 1.20
CA CYS A 25 -12.39 -28.58 -0.01
C CYS A 25 -13.88 -28.76 0.23
N LYS A 26 -14.28 -29.59 1.20
CA LYS A 26 -15.68 -29.84 1.57
C LYS A 26 -16.23 -28.82 2.56
N ALA A 27 -15.37 -28.07 3.25
CA ALA A 27 -15.78 -27.10 4.26
C ALA A 27 -16.47 -25.87 3.62
N PRO A 28 -17.75 -25.59 3.89
CA PRO A 28 -18.53 -24.61 3.15
C PRO A 28 -18.10 -23.15 3.43
N ARG A 29 -17.45 -22.90 4.56
CA ARG A 29 -16.95 -21.58 4.96
C ARG A 29 -15.48 -21.36 4.59
N SER A 30 -14.79 -22.36 4.06
CA SER A 30 -13.37 -22.29 3.73
C SER A 30 -13.14 -21.58 2.39
N ILE A 31 -12.59 -20.37 2.44
CA ILE A 31 -12.16 -19.66 1.23
C ILE A 31 -10.99 -20.42 0.57
N THR A 32 -10.06 -20.94 1.37
CA THR A 32 -8.98 -21.82 0.92
C THR A 32 -9.53 -23.03 0.16
N GLY A 33 -10.56 -23.68 0.71
CA GLY A 33 -11.23 -24.82 0.09
C GLY A 33 -11.89 -24.50 -1.25
N LEU A 34 -12.45 -23.30 -1.40
CA LEU A 34 -13.03 -22.85 -2.68
C LEU A 34 -11.97 -22.76 -3.78
N TYR A 35 -10.76 -22.27 -3.47
CA TYR A 35 -9.65 -22.20 -4.43
C TYR A 35 -9.04 -23.56 -4.69
N LEU A 36 -8.80 -24.38 -3.67
CA LEU A 36 -8.25 -25.73 -3.82
C LEU A 36 -9.17 -26.63 -4.65
N SER A 37 -10.49 -26.55 -4.46
CA SER A 37 -11.48 -27.28 -5.24
C SER A 37 -11.77 -26.70 -6.62
N ARG A 38 -11.13 -25.58 -6.98
CA ARG A 38 -11.35 -24.82 -8.22
C ARG A 38 -12.79 -24.29 -8.39
N LYS A 39 -13.61 -24.27 -7.33
CA LYS A 39 -14.91 -23.61 -7.35
C LYS A 39 -14.77 -22.09 -7.46
N LYS A 40 -13.64 -21.55 -6.99
CA LYS A 40 -13.21 -20.17 -7.18
C LYS A 40 -11.80 -20.17 -7.77
N GLN A 41 -11.58 -19.31 -8.75
CA GLN A 41 -10.27 -19.16 -9.39
C GLN A 41 -10.09 -17.72 -9.88
N ILE A 42 -8.83 -17.32 -10.07
CA ILE A 42 -8.49 -16.09 -10.76
C ILE A 42 -8.60 -16.37 -12.24
N GLU A 43 -9.48 -15.66 -12.93
CA GLU A 43 -9.74 -15.87 -14.35
C GLU A 43 -8.54 -15.44 -15.19
N VAL A 44 -8.18 -16.29 -16.16
CA VAL A 44 -7.21 -15.96 -17.20
C VAL A 44 -7.98 -15.34 -18.37
N PRO A 45 -7.72 -14.07 -18.73
CA PRO A 45 -8.47 -13.41 -19.80
C PRO A 45 -8.23 -14.07 -21.16
N GLU A 46 -9.29 -14.33 -21.90
CA GLU A 46 -9.23 -14.90 -23.27
C GLU A 46 -8.51 -13.94 -24.24
N LYS A 47 -8.73 -12.64 -24.09
CA LYS A 47 -8.13 -11.61 -24.91
C LYS A 47 -7.12 -10.80 -24.12
N ARG A 48 -5.90 -10.67 -24.66
CA ARG A 48 -4.85 -9.83 -24.09
C ARG A 48 -4.96 -8.40 -24.61
N ARG A 49 -4.59 -7.40 -23.76
CA ARG A 49 -4.47 -6.00 -24.19
C ARG A 49 -3.36 -5.87 -25.24
N LYS A 50 -3.60 -5.05 -26.26
CA LYS A 50 -2.62 -4.82 -27.35
C LYS A 50 -1.55 -3.77 -26.99
N GLY A 51 -1.73 -3.03 -25.89
CA GLY A 51 -0.89 -1.88 -25.57
C GLY A 51 -1.22 -0.64 -26.41
N ASN A 52 -0.40 0.40 -26.25
CA ASN A 52 -0.57 1.68 -26.97
C ASN A 52 0.28 1.81 -28.24
N GLY A 53 0.97 0.73 -28.65
CA GLY A 53 1.84 0.69 -29.82
C GLY A 53 3.28 1.12 -29.56
N HIS A 54 3.61 1.62 -28.39
CA HIS A 54 4.96 2.00 -27.97
C HIS A 54 5.60 0.95 -27.07
N CYS A 55 6.92 0.97 -26.96
CA CYS A 55 7.68 0.09 -26.08
C CYS A 55 8.94 0.79 -25.54
N ILE A 56 9.39 0.34 -24.39
CA ILE A 56 10.76 0.57 -23.93
C ILE A 56 11.61 -0.60 -24.42
N GLU A 57 12.76 -0.30 -25.03
CA GLU A 57 13.69 -1.31 -25.51
C GLU A 57 15.04 -1.17 -24.77
N ILE A 58 15.40 -2.19 -23.99
CA ILE A 58 16.70 -2.28 -23.32
C ILE A 58 17.63 -3.03 -24.24
N LEU A 59 18.77 -2.44 -24.58
CA LEU A 59 19.77 -3.01 -25.47
C LEU A 59 21.03 -3.37 -24.70
N GLY A 60 21.55 -4.56 -24.95
CA GLY A 60 22.83 -5.01 -24.46
C GLY A 60 22.95 -5.03 -22.94
N ALA A 61 21.95 -5.56 -22.25
CA ALA A 61 21.96 -5.66 -20.79
C ALA A 61 22.98 -6.69 -20.31
N THR A 62 23.95 -6.25 -19.49
CA THR A 62 25.07 -7.06 -19.01
C THR A 62 25.26 -6.98 -17.50
N GLN A 63 24.34 -6.32 -16.78
CA GLN A 63 24.43 -6.21 -15.33
C GLN A 63 24.34 -7.57 -14.66
N ASN A 64 25.23 -7.83 -13.70
CA ASN A 64 25.32 -9.09 -12.94
C ASN A 64 25.43 -10.33 -13.86
N ASN A 65 24.43 -11.19 -13.85
CA ASN A 65 24.39 -12.44 -14.64
C ASN A 65 23.75 -12.31 -16.03
N LEU A 66 23.33 -11.13 -16.43
CA LEU A 66 22.70 -10.91 -17.74
C LEU A 66 23.71 -11.08 -18.88
N LYS A 67 23.33 -11.78 -19.94
CA LYS A 67 24.21 -12.24 -21.03
C LYS A 67 24.06 -11.38 -22.29
N ASN A 68 24.24 -10.05 -22.18
CA ASN A 68 24.12 -9.11 -23.29
C ASN A 68 22.77 -9.25 -24.00
N ILE A 69 21.68 -9.24 -23.22
CA ILE A 69 20.33 -9.46 -23.74
C ILE A 69 19.67 -8.16 -24.16
N ASN A 70 18.79 -8.26 -25.18
CA ASN A 70 17.89 -7.19 -25.59
C ASN A 70 16.47 -7.54 -25.19
N VAL A 71 15.75 -6.59 -24.60
CA VAL A 71 14.38 -6.81 -24.10
C VAL A 71 13.48 -5.66 -24.52
N LYS A 72 12.29 -6.00 -25.06
CA LYS A 72 11.22 -5.04 -25.36
C LYS A 72 10.10 -5.17 -24.34
N ILE A 73 9.70 -4.06 -23.78
CA ILE A 73 8.62 -3.96 -22.79
C ILE A 73 7.52 -3.09 -23.39
N PRO A 74 6.36 -3.66 -23.74
CA PRO A 74 5.25 -2.90 -24.30
C PRO A 74 4.64 -1.95 -23.27
N LEU A 75 4.22 -0.77 -23.71
CA LEU A 75 3.59 0.26 -22.87
C LEU A 75 2.05 0.14 -22.92
N GLY A 76 1.38 0.66 -21.89
CA GLY A 76 -0.07 0.63 -21.76
C GLY A 76 -0.64 -0.77 -21.42
N VAL A 77 0.17 -1.66 -20.90
CA VAL A 77 -0.21 -3.00 -20.47
C VAL A 77 0.42 -3.39 -19.15
N MET A 78 -0.04 -4.52 -18.58
CA MET A 78 0.64 -5.20 -17.48
C MET A 78 1.60 -6.25 -18.06
N THR A 79 2.88 -6.12 -17.73
CA THR A 79 3.95 -7.06 -18.13
C THR A 79 4.45 -7.80 -16.91
N CYS A 80 4.41 -9.13 -16.92
CA CYS A 80 4.98 -9.97 -15.87
C CYS A 80 6.39 -10.43 -16.28
N VAL A 81 7.36 -10.24 -15.39
CA VAL A 81 8.74 -10.70 -15.53
C VAL A 81 8.93 -11.89 -14.60
N THR A 82 9.06 -13.07 -15.17
CA THR A 82 9.08 -14.35 -14.43
C THR A 82 10.41 -15.05 -14.57
N GLY A 83 10.63 -16.06 -13.76
CA GLY A 83 11.83 -16.90 -13.75
C GLY A 83 12.21 -17.35 -12.35
N ILE A 84 13.11 -18.32 -12.24
CA ILE A 84 13.60 -18.83 -10.94
C ILE A 84 14.36 -17.73 -10.17
N SER A 85 14.52 -17.91 -8.86
CA SER A 85 15.32 -17.01 -8.04
C SER A 85 16.77 -16.94 -8.56
N GLY A 86 17.36 -15.73 -8.57
CA GLY A 86 18.71 -15.52 -9.10
C GLY A 86 18.82 -15.50 -10.63
N SER A 87 17.72 -15.62 -11.40
CA SER A 87 17.79 -15.62 -12.88
C SER A 87 18.15 -14.26 -13.51
N GLY A 88 18.11 -13.16 -12.75
CA GLY A 88 18.46 -11.82 -13.23
C GLY A 88 17.25 -10.86 -13.39
N LYS A 89 16.05 -11.24 -12.95
CA LYS A 89 14.84 -10.39 -13.05
C LYS A 89 15.06 -9.02 -12.42
N SER A 90 15.49 -8.98 -11.16
CA SER A 90 15.74 -7.72 -10.44
C SER A 90 16.92 -6.96 -11.03
N SER A 91 17.93 -7.63 -11.60
CA SER A 91 19.01 -6.98 -12.33
C SER A 91 18.52 -6.26 -13.58
N LEU A 92 17.59 -6.88 -14.32
CA LEU A 92 17.01 -6.28 -15.53
C LEU A 92 16.05 -5.12 -15.17
N ILE A 93 15.13 -5.36 -14.24
CA ILE A 93 14.04 -4.43 -13.96
C ILE A 93 14.46 -3.37 -12.94
N ASN A 94 14.98 -3.75 -11.77
CA ASN A 94 15.29 -2.79 -10.71
C ASN A 94 16.61 -2.06 -10.98
N GLU A 95 17.68 -2.80 -11.35
CA GLU A 95 18.99 -2.20 -11.52
C GLU A 95 19.15 -1.44 -12.86
N ILE A 96 18.58 -1.94 -13.95
CA ILE A 96 18.69 -1.28 -15.27
C ILE A 96 17.47 -0.42 -15.52
N LEU A 97 16.27 -1.00 -15.72
CA LEU A 97 15.09 -0.28 -16.19
C LEU A 97 14.69 0.83 -15.21
N TYR A 98 14.40 0.45 -13.96
CA TYR A 98 13.89 1.41 -12.96
C TYR A 98 14.89 2.53 -12.68
N LYS A 99 16.18 2.18 -12.44
CA LYS A 99 17.19 3.20 -12.16
C LYS A 99 17.45 4.12 -13.35
N ARG A 100 17.41 3.61 -14.57
CA ARG A 100 17.56 4.44 -15.78
C ARG A 100 16.38 5.41 -15.92
N LEU A 101 15.15 4.90 -15.83
CA LEU A 101 13.95 5.74 -15.90
C LEU A 101 13.89 6.77 -14.77
N ALA A 102 14.22 6.36 -13.54
CA ALA A 102 14.24 7.26 -12.40
C ALA A 102 15.30 8.37 -12.53
N GLY A 103 16.46 8.05 -13.10
CA GLY A 103 17.49 9.03 -13.41
C GLY A 103 17.06 10.05 -14.47
N ASP A 104 16.55 9.56 -15.58
CA ASP A 104 16.23 10.40 -16.75
C ASP A 104 14.89 11.16 -16.59
N LEU A 105 13.87 10.55 -15.97
CA LEU A 105 12.53 11.13 -15.89
C LEU A 105 12.25 11.81 -14.55
N ASN A 106 12.70 11.21 -13.43
CA ASN A 106 12.42 11.73 -12.09
C ASN A 106 13.58 12.59 -11.54
N GLY A 107 14.69 12.72 -12.28
CA GLY A 107 15.88 13.47 -11.83
C GLY A 107 16.62 12.82 -10.66
N ALA A 108 16.46 11.51 -10.45
CA ALA A 108 17.12 10.80 -9.36
C ALA A 108 18.63 10.67 -9.63
N ARG A 109 19.46 10.96 -8.62
CA ARG A 109 20.92 10.83 -8.70
C ARG A 109 21.37 9.40 -8.44
N ILE A 110 20.93 8.47 -9.30
CA ILE A 110 21.27 7.03 -9.21
C ILE A 110 21.86 6.57 -10.53
N LYS A 111 22.83 5.66 -10.45
CA LYS A 111 23.44 5.06 -11.62
C LYS A 111 22.69 3.78 -12.00
N SER A 112 22.28 3.68 -13.24
CA SER A 112 21.68 2.44 -13.79
C SER A 112 22.73 1.34 -13.94
N GLY A 113 22.27 0.09 -13.88
CA GLY A 113 23.12 -1.08 -14.15
C GLY A 113 23.67 -1.12 -15.57
N ALA A 114 24.64 -1.97 -15.81
CA ALA A 114 25.37 -2.05 -17.08
C ALA A 114 24.48 -2.52 -18.23
N HIS A 115 24.30 -1.66 -19.24
CA HIS A 115 23.61 -1.91 -20.50
C HIS A 115 24.16 -0.98 -21.57
N LYS A 116 23.91 -1.29 -22.82
CA LYS A 116 24.41 -0.50 -23.96
C LYS A 116 23.58 0.76 -24.17
N ASP A 117 22.25 0.64 -24.28
CA ASP A 117 21.33 1.76 -24.48
C ASP A 117 19.91 1.40 -24.05
N MET A 118 19.04 2.41 -23.95
CA MET A 118 17.61 2.26 -23.69
C MET A 118 16.82 3.24 -24.56
N LEU A 119 15.90 2.69 -25.36
CA LEU A 119 15.06 3.44 -26.31
C LEU A 119 13.63 3.51 -25.80
N GLY A 120 12.84 4.48 -26.28
CA GLY A 120 11.43 4.65 -25.95
C GLY A 120 11.17 5.45 -24.68
N LEU A 121 12.19 6.13 -24.14
CA LEU A 121 12.06 6.97 -22.94
C LEU A 121 11.12 8.16 -23.16
N GLU A 122 11.02 8.64 -24.40
CA GLU A 122 10.16 9.74 -24.83
C GLU A 122 8.66 9.44 -24.70
N TYR A 123 8.29 8.18 -24.55
CA TYR A 123 6.90 7.74 -24.38
C TYR A 123 6.45 7.66 -22.91
N VAL A 124 7.35 7.93 -21.97
CA VAL A 124 7.11 7.79 -20.54
C VAL A 124 7.43 9.08 -19.82
N ASP A 125 6.52 9.57 -18.99
CA ASP A 125 6.70 10.81 -18.23
C ASP A 125 7.30 10.58 -16.85
N LYS A 126 7.04 9.40 -16.24
CA LYS A 126 7.41 9.11 -14.86
C LYS A 126 7.56 7.61 -14.61
N VAL A 127 8.44 7.24 -13.68
CA VAL A 127 8.52 5.88 -13.13
C VAL A 127 8.30 5.89 -11.62
N ILE A 128 7.57 4.90 -11.13
CA ILE A 128 7.29 4.70 -9.70
C ILE A 128 7.61 3.26 -9.33
N GLY A 129 8.56 3.09 -8.40
CA GLY A 129 8.85 1.79 -7.80
C GLY A 129 8.01 1.57 -6.55
N ILE A 130 7.36 0.43 -6.47
CA ILE A 130 6.53 0.02 -5.33
C ILE A 130 7.17 -1.25 -4.76
N ASP A 131 8.00 -1.07 -3.77
CA ASP A 131 8.75 -2.12 -3.09
C ASP A 131 8.17 -2.44 -1.71
N GLN A 132 8.70 -3.46 -1.05
CA GLN A 132 8.29 -3.92 0.29
C GLN A 132 8.98 -3.17 1.44
N SER A 133 9.73 -2.09 1.17
CA SER A 133 10.34 -1.28 2.22
C SER A 133 9.29 -0.62 3.10
N PRO A 134 9.57 -0.39 4.39
CA PRO A 134 8.63 0.25 5.31
C PRO A 134 8.15 1.62 4.79
N ILE A 135 6.89 1.98 5.08
CA ILE A 135 6.33 3.30 4.77
C ILE A 135 6.87 4.42 5.68
N GLY A 136 7.63 4.06 6.69
CA GLY A 136 8.33 4.97 7.60
C GLY A 136 9.09 4.20 8.66
N ARG A 137 10.00 4.89 9.34
CA ARG A 137 10.91 4.28 10.33
C ARG A 137 10.44 4.42 11.78
N THR A 138 9.44 5.25 12.03
CA THR A 138 8.98 5.59 13.37
C THR A 138 7.53 5.19 13.59
N PRO A 139 7.06 5.02 14.84
CA PRO A 139 5.66 4.75 15.15
C PRO A 139 4.69 5.88 14.74
N ARG A 140 5.19 7.07 14.39
CA ARG A 140 4.38 8.19 13.87
C ARG A 140 3.95 7.97 12.43
N SER A 141 4.72 7.18 11.65
CA SER A 141 4.31 6.77 10.31
C SER A 141 3.29 5.65 10.41
N ASN A 142 2.16 5.81 9.77
CA ASN A 142 1.05 4.85 9.77
C ASN A 142 0.24 4.96 8.47
N PRO A 143 -0.70 4.05 8.19
CA PRO A 143 -1.51 4.07 6.98
C PRO A 143 -2.20 5.42 6.72
N ALA A 144 -2.82 6.03 7.75
CA ALA A 144 -3.53 7.28 7.60
C ALA A 144 -2.61 8.47 7.22
N THR A 145 -1.40 8.52 7.79
CA THR A 145 -0.43 9.59 7.46
C THR A 145 0.18 9.39 6.07
N TYR A 146 0.50 8.17 5.71
CA TYR A 146 1.15 7.87 4.43
C TYR A 146 0.22 8.09 3.24
N THR A 147 -1.05 7.72 3.35
CA THR A 147 -2.06 7.94 2.31
C THR A 147 -2.55 9.39 2.25
N GLY A 148 -2.19 10.23 3.21
CA GLY A 148 -2.64 11.62 3.32
C GLY A 148 -4.01 11.80 3.98
N VAL A 149 -4.75 10.72 4.21
CA VAL A 149 -6.11 10.74 4.81
C VAL A 149 -6.13 11.42 6.18
N PHE A 150 -5.04 11.32 6.94
CA PHE A 150 -4.96 11.95 8.25
C PHE A 150 -5.08 13.47 8.21
N THR A 151 -4.63 14.11 7.14
CA THR A 151 -4.82 15.56 6.97
C THR A 151 -6.30 15.92 6.88
N ASP A 152 -7.08 15.18 6.12
CA ASP A 152 -8.53 15.40 5.99
C ASP A 152 -9.25 15.07 7.29
N ILE A 153 -8.85 14.01 7.99
CA ILE A 153 -9.38 13.67 9.33
C ILE A 153 -9.16 14.83 10.30
N ARG A 154 -7.96 15.39 10.38
CA ARG A 154 -7.68 16.56 11.24
C ARG A 154 -8.56 17.76 10.89
N ASN A 155 -8.78 18.02 9.61
CA ASN A 155 -9.64 19.10 9.16
C ASN A 155 -11.10 18.89 9.59
N VAL A 156 -11.60 17.66 9.52
CA VAL A 156 -12.96 17.32 10.01
C VAL A 156 -13.09 17.61 11.50
N PHE A 157 -12.11 17.21 12.32
CA PHE A 157 -12.13 17.50 13.76
C PHE A 157 -12.04 19.00 14.06
N ALA A 158 -11.19 19.74 13.35
CA ALA A 158 -11.04 21.18 13.50
C ALA A 158 -12.32 21.98 13.16
N GLN A 159 -13.20 21.38 12.33
CA GLN A 159 -14.48 21.99 11.96
C GLN A 159 -15.62 21.71 12.92
N THR A 160 -15.43 20.85 13.91
CA THR A 160 -16.44 20.60 14.95
C THR A 160 -16.76 21.87 15.76
N GLN A 161 -17.97 21.96 16.26
CA GLN A 161 -18.35 23.11 17.08
C GLN A 161 -17.47 23.26 18.33
N GLU A 162 -17.15 22.14 18.99
CA GLU A 162 -16.29 22.10 20.17
C GLU A 162 -14.88 22.62 19.88
N ALA A 163 -14.25 22.17 18.76
CA ALA A 163 -12.94 22.64 18.35
C ALA A 163 -12.93 24.15 18.08
N LYS A 164 -13.96 24.68 17.41
CA LYS A 164 -14.10 26.12 17.14
C LYS A 164 -14.27 26.95 18.41
N LEU A 165 -15.07 26.47 19.35
CA LEU A 165 -15.26 27.15 20.64
C LEU A 165 -13.96 27.22 21.46
N ARG A 166 -13.11 26.19 21.37
CA ARG A 166 -11.81 26.13 22.05
C ARG A 166 -10.68 26.81 21.26
N GLY A 167 -10.94 27.28 20.04
CA GLY A 167 -9.93 27.84 19.15
C GLY A 167 -8.92 26.81 18.63
N TYR A 168 -9.33 25.54 18.49
CA TYR A 168 -8.49 24.44 18.01
C TYR A 168 -8.52 24.39 16.49
N ASP A 169 -7.36 24.54 15.87
CA ASP A 169 -7.15 24.31 14.43
C ASP A 169 -6.71 22.87 14.13
N ALA A 170 -6.47 22.57 12.86
CA ALA A 170 -6.01 21.24 12.43
C ALA A 170 -4.63 20.85 13.02
N GLY A 171 -3.83 21.83 13.44
CA GLY A 171 -2.54 21.60 14.10
C GLY A 171 -2.72 20.95 15.49
N ARG A 172 -3.78 21.32 16.21
CA ARG A 172 -4.12 20.71 17.50
C ARG A 172 -4.29 19.20 17.42
N PHE A 173 -4.85 18.72 16.31
CA PHE A 173 -5.12 17.31 16.03
C PHE A 173 -3.95 16.58 15.36
N SER A 174 -2.74 17.17 15.39
CA SER A 174 -1.51 16.53 14.90
C SER A 174 -0.70 15.97 16.07
N PHE A 175 -0.39 14.68 16.04
CA PHE A 175 0.50 14.07 17.02
C PHE A 175 1.99 14.37 16.76
N ASN A 176 2.32 15.08 15.69
CA ASN A 176 3.69 15.53 15.38
C ASN A 176 4.02 16.92 15.97
N VAL A 177 3.00 17.67 16.39
CA VAL A 177 3.14 19.05 16.87
C VAL A 177 2.83 19.12 18.36
N LYS A 178 3.57 19.93 19.11
CA LYS A 178 3.28 20.22 20.52
C LYS A 178 1.94 20.92 20.66
N GLY A 179 1.30 20.74 21.80
CA GLY A 179 0.03 21.36 22.16
C GLY A 179 -1.15 20.41 22.20
N GLY A 180 -1.32 19.54 21.21
CA GLY A 180 -2.41 18.54 21.18
C GLY A 180 -1.97 17.12 21.45
N ARG A 181 -0.70 16.81 21.24
CA ARG A 181 -0.14 15.46 21.43
C ARG A 181 0.08 15.14 22.91
N CYS A 182 0.12 13.84 23.22
CA CYS A 182 0.62 13.37 24.51
C CYS A 182 2.13 13.63 24.59
N GLU A 183 2.58 14.43 25.56
CA GLU A 183 4.00 14.75 25.70
C GLU A 183 4.80 13.59 26.33
N ALA A 184 4.15 12.68 27.09
CA ALA A 184 4.83 11.52 27.68
C ALA A 184 5.37 10.52 26.63
N CYS A 185 4.68 10.37 25.49
CA CYS A 185 5.12 9.54 24.37
C CYS A 185 5.43 10.39 23.11
N GLU A 186 5.37 11.69 23.23
CA GLU A 186 5.57 12.62 22.11
C GLU A 186 4.70 12.31 20.87
N GLY A 187 3.49 11.84 21.09
CA GLY A 187 2.56 11.45 20.04
C GLY A 187 2.85 10.09 19.37
N GLN A 188 3.79 9.30 19.90
CA GLN A 188 4.11 7.97 19.33
C GLN A 188 3.10 6.89 19.75
N GLY A 189 2.37 7.09 20.84
CA GLY A 189 1.48 6.08 21.43
C GLY A 189 2.22 4.97 22.17
N VAL A 190 3.54 4.94 22.09
CA VAL A 190 4.42 3.98 22.74
C VAL A 190 5.59 4.69 23.39
N LYS A 191 6.12 4.14 24.47
CA LYS A 191 7.36 4.55 25.12
C LYS A 191 8.45 3.53 24.80
N THR A 192 9.67 4.00 24.58
CA THR A 192 10.83 3.14 24.39
C THR A 192 11.52 2.97 25.74
N LEU A 193 11.66 1.73 26.18
CA LEU A 193 12.47 1.36 27.32
C LEU A 193 13.86 0.97 26.81
N GLU A 194 14.84 1.81 27.08
CA GLU A 194 16.25 1.54 26.74
C GLU A 194 16.79 0.46 27.67
N MET A 195 17.34 -0.58 27.08
CA MET A 195 17.93 -1.71 27.81
C MET A 195 19.43 -1.80 27.53
N SER A 196 20.25 -1.70 28.57
CA SER A 196 21.72 -1.58 28.45
C SER A 196 22.40 -2.71 27.69
N PHE A 197 21.83 -3.91 27.62
CA PHE A 197 22.42 -5.10 26.97
C PHE A 197 21.46 -5.86 26.05
N LEU A 198 20.23 -5.39 25.90
CA LEU A 198 19.20 -5.99 25.05
C LEU A 198 18.63 -4.93 24.10
N PRO A 199 18.01 -5.34 22.97
CA PRO A 199 17.30 -4.41 22.12
C PRO A 199 16.24 -3.63 22.90
N ASP A 200 16.08 -2.35 22.58
CA ASP A 200 15.06 -1.49 23.16
C ASP A 200 13.66 -2.09 23.00
N VAL A 201 12.88 -2.05 24.06
CA VAL A 201 11.51 -2.55 24.09
C VAL A 201 10.52 -1.39 24.01
N LYS A 202 9.57 -1.48 23.09
CA LYS A 202 8.45 -0.54 22.98
C LYS A 202 7.28 -1.04 23.79
N VAL A 203 6.83 -0.22 24.74
CA VAL A 203 5.66 -0.49 25.58
C VAL A 203 4.56 0.53 25.32
N HIS A 204 3.33 0.17 25.61
CA HIS A 204 2.19 1.09 25.58
C HIS A 204 2.45 2.34 26.39
N CYS A 205 2.02 3.50 25.90
CA CYS A 205 2.00 4.71 26.69
C CYS A 205 0.82 4.65 27.66
N ASP A 206 1.12 4.49 28.93
CA ASP A 206 0.18 4.44 30.05
C ASP A 206 -0.53 5.78 30.34
N VAL A 207 0.09 6.90 29.90
CA VAL A 207 -0.47 8.25 30.11
C VAL A 207 -1.64 8.52 29.18
N CYS A 208 -1.53 8.15 27.90
CA CYS A 208 -2.58 8.41 26.90
C CYS A 208 -3.27 7.13 26.42
N ASP A 209 -3.03 6.00 27.02
CA ASP A 209 -3.53 4.70 26.56
C ASP A 209 -3.34 4.46 25.06
N SER A 210 -2.16 4.79 24.57
CA SER A 210 -1.81 4.75 23.13
C SER A 210 -2.66 5.62 22.21
N MET A 211 -3.48 6.53 22.75
CA MET A 211 -4.32 7.46 21.97
C MET A 211 -3.52 8.57 21.29
N ARG A 212 -2.24 8.77 21.63
CA ARG A 212 -1.29 9.74 21.04
C ARG A 212 -1.53 11.20 21.36
N PHE A 213 -2.65 11.56 21.93
CA PHE A 213 -3.08 12.94 22.22
C PHE A 213 -3.27 13.14 23.73
N ASN A 214 -3.28 14.40 24.16
CA ASN A 214 -3.65 14.75 25.53
C ASN A 214 -5.18 14.73 25.71
N ASP A 215 -5.62 14.69 26.99
CA ASP A 215 -7.03 14.56 27.32
C ASP A 215 -7.91 15.67 26.74
N GLU A 216 -7.44 16.90 26.77
CA GLU A 216 -8.15 18.06 26.24
C GLU A 216 -8.44 17.94 24.73
N THR A 217 -7.52 17.35 23.96
CA THR A 217 -7.71 17.08 22.52
C THR A 217 -8.66 15.91 22.32
N LEU A 218 -8.57 14.88 23.19
CA LEU A 218 -9.44 13.69 23.13
C LEU A 218 -10.89 13.97 23.54
N GLU A 219 -11.16 15.06 24.26
CA GLU A 219 -12.51 15.51 24.57
C GLU A 219 -13.28 15.96 23.33
N VAL A 220 -12.60 16.49 22.30
CA VAL A 220 -13.24 16.86 21.04
C VAL A 220 -13.63 15.61 20.28
N LYS A 221 -14.94 15.48 19.99
CA LYS A 221 -15.48 14.30 19.31
C LYS A 221 -16.20 14.67 18.02
N TRP A 222 -16.05 13.79 17.03
CA TRP A 222 -16.81 13.81 15.80
C TRP A 222 -17.58 12.49 15.66
N LYS A 223 -18.90 12.55 15.49
CA LYS A 223 -19.79 11.37 15.54
C LYS A 223 -19.53 10.46 16.77
N GLY A 224 -19.28 11.07 17.93
CA GLY A 224 -19.06 10.36 19.19
C GLY A 224 -17.69 9.74 19.41
N LYS A 225 -16.75 9.87 18.47
CA LYS A 225 -15.38 9.33 18.57
C LYS A 225 -14.34 10.45 18.64
N SER A 226 -13.33 10.29 19.50
CA SER A 226 -12.14 11.14 19.52
C SER A 226 -11.20 10.81 18.36
N ILE A 227 -10.25 11.72 18.06
CA ILE A 227 -9.26 11.47 17.02
C ILE A 227 -8.34 10.27 17.35
N GLY A 228 -8.09 10.02 18.63
CA GLY A 228 -7.35 8.83 19.08
C GLY A 228 -8.12 7.54 18.82
N GLU A 229 -9.43 7.52 19.10
CA GLU A 229 -10.32 6.39 18.79
C GLU A 229 -10.42 6.15 17.28
N VAL A 230 -10.46 7.21 16.47
CA VAL A 230 -10.45 7.11 15.01
C VAL A 230 -9.17 6.44 14.49
N LEU A 231 -8.01 6.76 15.06
CA LEU A 231 -6.76 6.11 14.67
C LEU A 231 -6.71 4.61 15.07
N LYS A 232 -7.48 4.20 16.07
CA LYS A 232 -7.61 2.79 16.48
C LYS A 232 -8.62 2.01 15.63
N MET A 233 -9.45 2.69 14.82
CA MET A 233 -10.41 2.00 13.94
C MET A 233 -9.71 1.18 12.87
N GLU A 234 -10.25 0.01 12.55
CA GLU A 234 -9.93 -0.71 11.33
C GLU A 234 -10.43 0.06 10.10
N VAL A 235 -9.77 -0.14 8.96
CA VAL A 235 -10.15 0.50 7.69
C VAL A 235 -11.60 0.18 7.32
N ASP A 236 -12.05 -1.06 7.56
CA ASP A 236 -13.43 -1.47 7.27
C ASP A 236 -14.45 -0.68 8.08
N GLU A 237 -14.22 -0.49 9.39
CA GLU A 237 -15.03 0.38 10.25
C GLU A 237 -14.97 1.85 9.80
N ALA A 238 -13.77 2.33 9.46
CA ALA A 238 -13.56 3.71 9.05
C ALA A 238 -14.26 4.06 7.73
N VAL A 239 -14.41 3.13 6.80
CA VAL A 239 -15.18 3.31 5.55
C VAL A 239 -16.64 3.65 5.86
N GLU A 240 -17.26 2.95 6.79
CA GLU A 240 -18.64 3.24 7.21
C GLU A 240 -18.72 4.55 7.98
N PHE A 241 -17.79 4.78 8.90
CA PHE A 241 -17.74 5.97 9.74
C PHE A 241 -17.58 7.26 8.93
N PHE A 242 -16.73 7.24 7.90
CA PHE A 242 -16.47 8.39 7.02
C PHE A 242 -17.26 8.39 5.72
N ALA A 243 -18.36 7.64 5.63
CA ALA A 243 -19.19 7.52 4.42
C ALA A 243 -19.66 8.88 3.85
N SER A 244 -19.85 9.89 4.72
CA SER A 244 -20.27 11.25 4.34
C SER A 244 -19.11 12.17 3.92
N VAL A 245 -17.85 11.73 3.99
CA VAL A 245 -16.65 12.55 3.68
C VAL A 245 -15.89 11.92 2.51
N PRO A 246 -16.18 12.32 1.26
CA PRO A 246 -15.63 11.66 0.06
C PRO A 246 -14.10 11.66 -0.03
N SER A 247 -13.42 12.71 0.47
CA SER A 247 -11.96 12.81 0.45
C SER A 247 -11.28 11.77 1.35
N ILE A 248 -11.93 11.38 2.44
CA ILE A 248 -11.48 10.32 3.35
C ILE A 248 -11.94 8.95 2.84
N LEU A 249 -13.21 8.84 2.45
CA LEU A 249 -13.83 7.60 2.03
C LEU A 249 -13.11 6.95 0.84
N HIS A 250 -12.69 7.74 -0.15
CA HIS A 250 -12.10 7.21 -1.37
C HIS A 250 -10.78 6.45 -1.13
N PRO A 251 -9.76 7.01 -0.45
CA PRO A 251 -8.56 6.27 -0.12
C PRO A 251 -8.81 5.04 0.78
N LEU A 252 -9.76 5.13 1.72
CA LEU A 252 -10.13 4.00 2.57
C LEU A 252 -10.73 2.84 1.77
N LYS A 253 -11.61 3.12 0.80
CA LYS A 253 -12.13 2.10 -0.13
C LYS A 253 -11.03 1.45 -0.97
N LEU A 254 -10.04 2.23 -1.41
CA LEU A 254 -8.88 1.67 -2.12
C LEU A 254 -8.08 0.73 -1.20
N MET A 255 -7.95 1.05 0.10
CA MET A 255 -7.31 0.14 1.06
C MET A 255 -8.10 -1.16 1.23
N GLN A 256 -9.43 -1.12 1.29
CA GLN A 256 -10.27 -2.32 1.27
C GLN A 256 -10.07 -3.15 -0.01
N ASP A 257 -10.04 -2.48 -1.16
CA ASP A 257 -9.89 -3.10 -2.48
C ASP A 257 -8.58 -3.87 -2.62
N VAL A 258 -7.51 -3.47 -1.92
CA VAL A 258 -6.23 -4.19 -1.89
C VAL A 258 -6.13 -5.20 -0.73
N GLY A 259 -7.22 -5.44 0.00
CA GLY A 259 -7.26 -6.40 1.10
C GLY A 259 -6.64 -5.92 2.41
N LEU A 260 -6.62 -4.61 2.67
CA LEU A 260 -6.10 -4.00 3.90
C LEU A 260 -7.21 -3.53 4.86
N GLY A 261 -8.42 -4.05 4.73
CA GLY A 261 -9.58 -3.66 5.54
C GLY A 261 -9.40 -3.86 7.04
N TYR A 262 -8.60 -4.86 7.42
CA TYR A 262 -8.31 -5.23 8.81
C TYR A 262 -7.25 -4.35 9.51
N LEU A 263 -6.48 -3.56 8.76
CA LEU A 263 -5.48 -2.68 9.35
C LEU A 263 -6.14 -1.52 10.09
N THR A 264 -5.56 -1.13 11.23
CA THR A 264 -5.98 0.10 11.90
C THR A 264 -5.36 1.32 11.22
N LEU A 265 -6.09 2.44 11.18
CA LEU A 265 -5.63 3.69 10.54
C LEU A 265 -4.31 4.18 11.12
N GLY A 266 -4.14 4.07 12.43
CA GLY A 266 -2.95 4.49 13.17
C GLY A 266 -1.91 3.40 13.39
N GLN A 267 -1.99 2.25 12.71
CA GLN A 267 -1.04 1.16 12.90
C GLN A 267 0.40 1.62 12.65
N PRO A 268 1.32 1.47 13.62
CA PRO A 268 2.70 1.90 13.45
C PRO A 268 3.40 1.19 12.30
N SER A 269 4.08 1.95 11.43
CA SER A 269 4.82 1.39 10.28
C SER A 269 5.75 0.22 10.63
N PRO A 270 6.50 0.22 11.76
CA PRO A 270 7.35 -0.91 12.10
C PRO A 270 6.61 -2.23 12.40
N THR A 271 5.30 -2.21 12.58
CA THR A 271 4.47 -3.40 12.81
C THR A 271 3.83 -3.94 11.54
N LEU A 272 3.97 -3.23 10.42
CA LEU A 272 3.46 -3.66 9.12
C LEU A 272 4.40 -4.68 8.47
N SER A 273 3.84 -5.69 7.84
CA SER A 273 4.59 -6.56 6.93
C SER A 273 5.02 -5.82 5.67
N GLY A 274 6.04 -6.33 4.97
CA GLY A 274 6.50 -5.75 3.69
C GLY A 274 5.38 -5.67 2.66
N GLY A 275 4.54 -6.70 2.57
CA GLY A 275 3.40 -6.72 1.64
C GLY A 275 2.31 -5.70 1.98
N GLU A 276 2.05 -5.46 3.27
CA GLU A 276 1.12 -4.40 3.71
C GLU A 276 1.67 -3.01 3.37
N ALA A 277 2.95 -2.76 3.66
CA ALA A 277 3.63 -1.51 3.30
C ALA A 277 3.58 -1.26 1.79
N GLN A 278 3.83 -2.28 0.97
CA GLN A 278 3.75 -2.20 -0.48
C GLN A 278 2.35 -1.85 -0.98
N ARG A 279 1.32 -2.49 -0.44
CA ARG A 279 -0.08 -2.20 -0.82
C ARG A 279 -0.53 -0.80 -0.39
N ILE A 280 -0.07 -0.29 0.75
CA ILE A 280 -0.33 1.10 1.16
C ILE A 280 0.30 2.09 0.17
N LYS A 281 1.53 1.82 -0.31
CA LYS A 281 2.17 2.63 -1.36
C LYS A 281 1.34 2.61 -2.65
N LEU A 282 0.86 1.44 -3.06
CA LEU A 282 0.01 1.29 -4.24
C LEU A 282 -1.29 2.09 -4.12
N VAL A 283 -1.97 2.04 -2.97
CA VAL A 283 -3.17 2.85 -2.68
C VAL A 283 -2.90 4.34 -2.82
N THR A 284 -1.76 4.80 -2.31
CA THR A 284 -1.38 6.22 -2.40
C THR A 284 -1.23 6.68 -3.85
N GLU A 285 -0.65 5.85 -4.71
CA GLU A 285 -0.51 6.18 -6.14
C GLU A 285 -1.87 6.13 -6.86
N LEU A 286 -2.72 5.15 -6.56
CA LEU A 286 -4.08 5.07 -7.11
C LEU A 286 -4.95 6.27 -6.74
N SER A 287 -4.82 6.78 -5.53
CA SER A 287 -5.57 7.97 -5.09
C SER A 287 -5.24 9.19 -5.94
N LYS A 288 -3.97 9.36 -6.33
CA LYS A 288 -3.52 10.47 -7.19
C LYS A 288 -4.09 10.41 -8.61
N VAL A 289 -4.21 9.21 -9.18
CA VAL A 289 -4.74 9.03 -10.55
C VAL A 289 -6.15 9.60 -10.69
N LYS A 290 -6.99 9.45 -9.67
CA LYS A 290 -8.36 9.95 -9.70
C LYS A 290 -8.47 11.47 -9.57
N ASP A 291 -7.55 12.08 -8.83
CA ASP A 291 -7.49 13.54 -8.67
C ASP A 291 -7.07 14.24 -9.97
N ASP A 292 -6.20 13.62 -10.75
CA ASP A 292 -5.76 14.15 -12.04
C ASP A 292 -6.88 14.10 -13.10
N ILE A 293 -7.71 13.07 -13.11
CA ILE A 293 -8.89 12.98 -13.99
C ILE A 293 -9.90 14.10 -13.69
N ARG A 294 -10.08 14.48 -12.42
CA ARG A 294 -11.01 15.54 -12.01
C ARG A 294 -10.55 16.95 -12.37
N LYS A 295 -9.24 17.16 -12.53
CA LYS A 295 -8.65 18.48 -12.85
C LYS A 295 -8.77 18.89 -14.33
N GLY A 296 -9.50 18.14 -15.15
CA GLY A 296 -10.02 18.51 -16.46
C GLY A 296 -8.98 18.85 -17.54
N GLY A 297 -8.87 18.04 -18.57
CA GLY A 297 -8.34 18.43 -19.89
C GLY A 297 -6.83 18.30 -20.10
N ARG A 298 -6.01 17.96 -19.11
CA ARG A 298 -4.61 17.60 -19.34
C ARG A 298 -4.48 16.10 -19.65
N LYS A 299 -3.70 15.77 -20.69
CA LYS A 299 -3.24 14.40 -20.92
C LYS A 299 -2.61 13.89 -19.61
N LEU A 300 -3.13 12.76 -19.09
CA LEU A 300 -2.54 12.13 -17.90
C LEU A 300 -1.10 11.73 -18.22
N PRO A 301 -0.15 11.90 -17.29
CA PRO A 301 1.22 11.46 -17.49
C PRO A 301 1.25 9.95 -17.67
N GLU A 302 1.99 9.49 -18.66
CA GLU A 302 2.20 8.07 -18.90
C GLU A 302 3.23 7.53 -17.90
N THR A 303 2.72 6.87 -16.85
CA THR A 303 3.53 6.40 -15.73
C THR A 303 3.83 4.91 -15.85
N VAL A 304 5.08 4.53 -15.64
CA VAL A 304 5.50 3.13 -15.48
C VAL A 304 5.57 2.80 -14.00
N TYR A 305 4.76 1.85 -13.57
CA TYR A 305 4.79 1.27 -12.21
C TYR A 305 5.61 -0.01 -12.22
N VAL A 306 6.56 -0.11 -11.32
CA VAL A 306 7.40 -1.32 -11.13
C VAL A 306 7.09 -1.89 -9.76
N LEU A 307 6.60 -3.13 -9.72
CA LEU A 307 6.28 -3.85 -8.49
C LEU A 307 7.17 -5.09 -8.38
N ASP A 308 7.79 -5.26 -7.23
CA ASP A 308 8.64 -6.41 -6.93
C ASP A 308 7.92 -7.37 -5.99
N GLU A 309 7.62 -8.57 -6.48
CA GLU A 309 6.97 -9.68 -5.76
C GLU A 309 5.72 -9.28 -4.96
N PRO A 310 4.73 -8.59 -5.58
CA PRO A 310 3.60 -8.01 -4.83
C PRO A 310 2.64 -9.06 -4.26
N THR A 311 2.73 -10.33 -4.67
CA THR A 311 1.85 -11.41 -4.19
C THR A 311 2.45 -12.24 -3.07
N VAL A 312 3.70 -11.96 -2.66
CA VAL A 312 4.38 -12.72 -1.58
C VAL A 312 3.59 -12.63 -0.28
N GLY A 313 3.33 -13.79 0.32
CA GLY A 313 2.59 -13.91 1.58
C GLY A 313 1.08 -13.67 1.47
N LEU A 314 0.53 -13.50 0.27
CA LEU A 314 -0.90 -13.31 0.07
C LEU A 314 -1.65 -14.63 -0.15
N HIS A 315 -2.86 -14.71 0.43
CA HIS A 315 -3.84 -15.73 0.05
C HIS A 315 -4.38 -15.42 -1.35
N MET A 316 -4.82 -16.46 -2.10
CA MET A 316 -5.35 -16.31 -3.46
C MET A 316 -6.51 -15.31 -3.58
N ALA A 317 -7.33 -15.20 -2.55
CA ALA A 317 -8.40 -14.19 -2.48
C ALA A 317 -7.87 -12.74 -2.49
N ASP A 318 -6.74 -12.50 -1.86
CA ASP A 318 -6.10 -11.17 -1.82
C ASP A 318 -5.30 -10.91 -3.09
N VAL A 319 -4.71 -11.95 -3.69
CA VAL A 319 -4.11 -11.88 -5.03
C VAL A 319 -5.14 -11.45 -6.07
N ASP A 320 -6.35 -12.00 -6.04
CA ASP A 320 -7.45 -11.62 -6.94
C ASP A 320 -7.81 -10.13 -6.80
N LYS A 321 -7.90 -9.63 -5.56
CA LYS A 321 -8.12 -8.19 -5.29
C LYS A 321 -6.99 -7.33 -5.84
N LEU A 322 -5.74 -7.71 -5.58
CA LEU A 322 -4.56 -6.99 -6.04
C LEU A 322 -4.50 -6.90 -7.56
N ILE A 323 -4.73 -8.01 -8.27
CA ILE A 323 -4.75 -8.04 -9.75
C ILE A 323 -5.79 -7.07 -10.30
N LYS A 324 -7.00 -7.03 -9.73
CA LYS A 324 -8.05 -6.10 -10.14
C LYS A 324 -7.63 -4.64 -9.98
N VAL A 325 -6.90 -4.34 -8.93
CA VAL A 325 -6.36 -3.00 -8.68
C VAL A 325 -5.26 -2.65 -9.69
N LEU A 326 -4.35 -3.58 -10.00
CA LEU A 326 -3.32 -3.37 -11.02
C LEU A 326 -3.94 -3.15 -12.40
N HIS A 327 -5.02 -3.85 -12.72
CA HIS A 327 -5.77 -3.62 -13.96
C HIS A 327 -6.37 -2.23 -14.03
N ARG A 328 -6.86 -1.65 -12.92
CA ARG A 328 -7.34 -0.25 -12.91
C ARG A 328 -6.23 0.74 -13.27
N LEU A 329 -4.97 0.51 -12.84
CA LEU A 329 -3.84 1.36 -13.25
C LEU A 329 -3.61 1.29 -14.76
N VAL A 330 -3.65 0.09 -15.33
CA VAL A 330 -3.48 -0.11 -16.78
C VAL A 330 -4.64 0.52 -17.56
N ASP A 331 -5.87 0.35 -17.09
CA ASP A 331 -7.07 0.91 -17.73
C ASP A 331 -7.09 2.45 -17.68
N ALA A 332 -6.36 3.05 -16.72
CA ALA A 332 -6.13 4.50 -16.66
C ALA A 332 -5.02 4.98 -17.62
N GLY A 333 -4.45 4.10 -18.47
CA GLY A 333 -3.44 4.43 -19.46
C GLY A 333 -1.99 4.27 -19.00
N ASN A 334 -1.76 3.68 -17.83
CA ASN A 334 -0.41 3.46 -17.31
C ASN A 334 0.16 2.10 -17.73
N THR A 335 1.47 1.96 -17.57
CA THR A 335 2.19 0.69 -17.74
C THR A 335 2.51 0.10 -16.38
N VAL A 336 2.25 -1.19 -16.20
CA VAL A 336 2.55 -1.91 -14.95
C VAL A 336 3.52 -3.05 -15.25
N ILE A 337 4.65 -3.07 -14.56
CA ILE A 337 5.66 -4.13 -14.67
C ILE A 337 5.73 -4.82 -13.32
N VAL A 338 5.51 -6.13 -13.31
CA VAL A 338 5.49 -6.95 -12.10
C VAL A 338 6.57 -8.00 -12.19
N ILE A 339 7.47 -8.04 -11.22
CA ILE A 339 8.39 -9.16 -11.03
C ILE A 339 7.68 -10.17 -10.15
N GLU A 340 7.56 -11.42 -10.61
CA GLU A 340 6.85 -12.46 -9.86
C GLU A 340 7.45 -13.84 -10.03
N HIS A 341 7.23 -14.66 -8.99
CA HIS A 341 7.52 -16.10 -8.99
C HIS A 341 6.25 -16.96 -9.09
N ASN A 342 5.11 -16.37 -8.80
CA ASN A 342 3.81 -17.04 -8.79
C ASN A 342 3.09 -16.92 -10.14
#